data_eaa579feb688273fcaaf7b90be2172a6
#
_entry.id   eaa579feb688273fcaaf7b90be2172a6
#
_cell.length_a   1.000
_cell.length_b   1.000
_cell.length_c   1.000
_cell.angle_alpha   90.00
_cell.angle_beta   90.00
_cell.angle_gamma   90.00
#
_symmetry.space_group_name_H-M   'P 1'
#
loop_
_entity.id
_entity.type
_entity.pdbx_description
1 polymer ?
#
loop_
_entity_poly.entity_id
_entity_poly.type
_entity_poly.pdbx_seq_one_letter_code
_entity_poly.pdbx_strand_id
1 'polypeptide(L)'
;MGTTVTSRNIFYNVPARRKFLKSDKIEFKHLINEFVRLSLSHHEIEFTLKHNNKPIYNLKRANQKKRVVEVLGKSIEKKIIPIEEKTDLVKIRGFVFKAEYLNKSRNNQFLYINNRYIKSNYLNHAISKSYDGLVDKEIKPSYILFLECDPEKIDI
;
A
#
# COMPACT_ATOMS: atom_id res chain seq x y z
N MET A 1 8.74 13.66 -24.19
CA MET A 1 7.57 13.06 -24.87
C MET A 1 6.73 12.39 -23.80
N GLY A 2 5.40 12.54 -23.81
CA GLY A 2 4.51 12.01 -22.78
C GLY A 2 3.22 11.46 -23.39
N THR A 3 2.44 10.74 -22.56
CA THR A 3 1.15 10.14 -22.96
C THR A 3 0.05 10.67 -22.07
N THR A 4 -1.09 11.01 -22.68
CA THR A 4 -2.32 11.37 -21.96
C THR A 4 -3.39 10.33 -22.23
N VAL A 5 -3.99 9.79 -21.17
CA VAL A 5 -5.11 8.87 -21.26
C VAL A 5 -6.31 9.51 -20.56
N THR A 6 -7.46 9.53 -21.23
CA THR A 6 -8.69 10.10 -20.68
C THR A 6 -9.79 9.04 -20.69
N SER A 7 -10.41 8.80 -19.55
CA SER A 7 -11.61 7.99 -19.41
C SER A 7 -12.77 8.86 -18.93
N ARG A 8 -13.89 8.85 -19.66
CA ARG A 8 -15.07 9.64 -19.35
C ARG A 8 -16.32 8.76 -19.30
N ASN A 9 -17.30 9.15 -18.51
CA ASN A 9 -18.61 8.48 -18.43
C ASN A 9 -18.48 6.98 -18.17
N ILE A 10 -17.66 6.60 -17.18
CA ILE A 10 -17.42 5.20 -16.80
C ILE A 10 -18.78 4.49 -16.62
N PHE A 11 -18.92 3.32 -17.30
CA PHE A 11 -20.14 2.51 -17.30
C PHE A 11 -21.39 3.18 -17.90
N TYR A 12 -21.24 4.20 -18.75
CA TYR A 12 -22.37 4.85 -19.43
C TYR A 12 -23.23 3.84 -20.21
N ASN A 13 -22.58 2.96 -20.95
CA ASN A 13 -23.20 1.90 -21.78
C ASN A 13 -23.39 0.57 -21.03
N VAL A 14 -23.12 0.51 -19.72
CA VAL A 14 -23.29 -0.70 -18.89
C VAL A 14 -24.07 -0.36 -17.61
N PRO A 15 -25.39 -0.14 -17.72
CA PRO A 15 -26.21 0.33 -16.60
C PRO A 15 -26.15 -0.57 -15.36
N ALA A 16 -26.03 -1.88 -15.55
CA ALA A 16 -25.85 -2.83 -14.46
C ALA A 16 -24.63 -2.50 -13.61
N ARG A 17 -23.45 -2.27 -14.24
CA ARG A 17 -22.22 -1.89 -13.52
C ARG A 17 -22.35 -0.51 -12.87
N ARG A 18 -23.01 0.43 -13.51
CA ARG A 18 -23.22 1.76 -12.95
C ARG A 18 -24.02 1.72 -11.64
N LYS A 19 -24.98 0.80 -11.51
CA LYS A 19 -25.76 0.60 -10.26
C LYS A 19 -24.92 0.13 -9.07
N PHE A 20 -23.76 -0.49 -9.31
CA PHE A 20 -22.84 -0.92 -8.25
C PHE A 20 -21.89 0.18 -7.76
N LEU A 21 -21.79 1.32 -8.47
CA LEU A 21 -21.04 2.47 -7.98
C LEU A 21 -21.69 2.98 -6.70
N LYS A 22 -20.87 3.19 -5.70
CA LYS A 22 -21.28 3.78 -4.43
C LYS A 22 -21.32 5.31 -4.52
N SER A 23 -21.47 5.99 -3.39
CA SER A 23 -21.40 7.45 -3.38
C SER A 23 -20.00 7.93 -3.80
N ASP A 24 -19.92 9.12 -4.40
CA ASP A 24 -18.66 9.74 -4.85
C ASP A 24 -17.58 9.75 -3.75
N LYS A 25 -18.00 9.96 -2.49
CA LYS A 25 -17.09 9.92 -1.34
C LYS A 25 -16.46 8.53 -1.13
N ILE A 26 -17.23 7.47 -1.33
CA ILE A 26 -16.75 6.09 -1.17
C ILE A 26 -15.85 5.73 -2.35
N GLU A 27 -16.26 6.03 -3.58
CA GLU A 27 -15.46 5.79 -4.77
C GLU A 27 -14.14 6.56 -4.73
N PHE A 28 -14.18 7.82 -4.29
CA PHE A 28 -12.97 8.60 -4.11
C PHE A 28 -12.02 7.98 -3.07
N LYS A 29 -12.54 7.42 -1.98
CA LYS A 29 -11.72 6.68 -1.01
C LYS A 29 -11.05 5.44 -1.64
N HIS A 30 -11.76 4.73 -2.52
CA HIS A 30 -11.17 3.62 -3.27
C HIS A 30 -10.03 4.09 -4.19
N LEU A 31 -10.22 5.19 -4.92
CA LEU A 31 -9.18 5.80 -5.75
C LEU A 31 -7.94 6.20 -4.94
N ILE A 32 -8.13 6.84 -3.79
CA ILE A 32 -7.03 7.17 -2.88
C ILE A 32 -6.27 5.91 -2.46
N ASN A 33 -6.98 4.84 -2.10
CA ASN A 33 -6.34 3.60 -1.67
C ASN A 33 -5.49 2.98 -2.80
N GLU A 34 -5.99 2.95 -4.03
CA GLU A 34 -5.21 2.46 -5.17
C GLU A 34 -4.02 3.36 -5.49
N PHE A 35 -4.19 4.69 -5.42
CA PHE A 35 -3.09 5.63 -5.57
C PHE A 35 -1.99 5.42 -4.52
N VAL A 36 -2.39 5.24 -3.25
CA VAL A 36 -1.47 4.93 -2.14
C VAL A 36 -0.69 3.64 -2.43
N ARG A 37 -1.37 2.57 -2.82
CA ARG A 37 -0.74 1.28 -3.15
C ARG A 37 0.28 1.44 -4.28
N LEU A 38 -0.09 2.11 -5.36
CA LEU A 38 0.79 2.33 -6.50
C LEU A 38 1.99 3.21 -6.13
N SER A 39 1.77 4.30 -5.41
CA SER A 39 2.83 5.25 -5.07
C SER A 39 3.84 4.69 -4.06
N LEU A 40 3.43 3.77 -3.18
CA LEU A 40 4.33 3.08 -2.25
C LEU A 40 5.29 2.12 -2.95
N SER A 41 4.86 1.45 -4.02
CA SER A 41 5.71 0.50 -4.76
C SER A 41 6.68 1.19 -5.73
N HIS A 42 6.44 2.45 -6.09
CA HIS A 42 7.24 3.20 -7.06
C HIS A 42 7.73 4.53 -6.49
N HIS A 43 8.58 4.45 -5.48
CA HIS A 43 9.11 5.64 -4.81
C HIS A 43 10.05 6.48 -5.70
N GLU A 44 10.61 5.89 -6.76
CA GLU A 44 11.47 6.49 -7.77
C GLU A 44 10.70 7.35 -8.81
N ILE A 45 9.36 7.24 -8.84
CA ILE A 45 8.50 7.98 -9.77
C ILE A 45 7.84 9.16 -9.04
N GLU A 46 7.67 10.28 -9.73
CA GLU A 46 6.88 11.41 -9.25
C GLU A 46 5.40 11.16 -9.52
N PHE A 47 4.55 11.44 -8.53
CA PHE A 47 3.10 11.28 -8.65
C PHE A 47 2.39 12.56 -8.22
N THR A 48 1.40 12.96 -8.99
CA THR A 48 0.45 14.01 -8.59
C THR A 48 -0.98 13.49 -8.70
N LEU A 49 -1.72 13.57 -7.62
CA LEU A 49 -3.16 13.30 -7.61
C LEU A 49 -3.93 14.59 -7.36
N LYS A 50 -4.88 14.90 -8.24
CA LYS A 50 -5.78 16.04 -8.10
C LYS A 50 -7.23 15.56 -8.06
N HIS A 51 -8.06 16.24 -7.28
CA HIS A 51 -9.50 16.07 -7.27
C HIS A 51 -10.16 17.44 -7.42
N ASN A 52 -11.02 17.61 -8.41
CA ASN A 52 -11.65 18.89 -8.73
C ASN A 52 -10.61 20.04 -8.81
N ASN A 53 -9.54 19.82 -9.56
CA ASN A 53 -8.38 20.71 -9.73
C ASN A 53 -7.57 21.03 -8.47
N LYS A 54 -7.94 20.51 -7.30
CA LYS A 54 -7.19 20.67 -6.06
C LYS A 54 -6.17 19.55 -5.90
N PRO A 55 -4.90 19.84 -5.57
CA PRO A 55 -3.91 18.80 -5.32
C PRO A 55 -4.23 18.08 -4.01
N ILE A 56 -4.29 16.73 -4.07
CA ILE A 56 -4.43 15.84 -2.91
C ILE A 56 -3.07 15.31 -2.51
N TYR A 57 -2.28 14.87 -3.50
CA TYR A 57 -0.90 14.44 -3.34
C TYR A 57 -0.02 15.10 -4.38
N ASN A 58 1.19 15.43 -3.97
CA ASN A 58 2.29 15.86 -4.84
C ASN A 58 3.58 15.21 -4.32
N LEU A 59 3.87 14.02 -4.85
CA LEU A 59 4.95 13.16 -4.38
C LEU A 59 6.12 13.28 -5.36
N LYS A 60 7.25 13.77 -4.87
CA LYS A 60 8.49 13.84 -5.63
C LYS A 60 9.25 12.52 -5.54
N ARG A 61 10.25 12.32 -6.42
CA ARG A 61 11.21 11.22 -6.25
C ARG A 61 11.78 11.23 -4.85
N ALA A 62 11.83 10.07 -4.22
CA ALA A 62 12.30 9.95 -2.85
C ALA A 62 12.89 8.56 -2.61
N ASN A 63 13.58 8.38 -1.48
CA ASN A 63 13.84 7.03 -0.99
C ASN A 63 12.54 6.42 -0.42
N GLN A 64 12.55 5.12 -0.22
CA GLN A 64 11.37 4.36 0.18
C GLN A 64 10.79 4.84 1.52
N LYS A 65 11.66 5.11 2.53
CA LYS A 65 11.22 5.61 3.83
C LYS A 65 10.50 6.96 3.71
N LYS A 66 11.07 7.89 2.97
CA LYS A 66 10.47 9.21 2.73
C LYS A 66 9.12 9.08 2.03
N ARG A 67 9.02 8.23 1.00
CA ARG A 67 7.75 7.96 0.30
C ARG A 67 6.68 7.42 1.26
N VAL A 68 7.02 6.46 2.12
CA VAL A 68 6.11 5.93 3.14
C VAL A 68 5.60 7.05 4.07
N VAL A 69 6.50 7.90 4.54
CA VAL A 69 6.16 9.02 5.44
C VAL A 69 5.29 10.08 4.74
N GLU A 70 5.58 10.41 3.48
CA GLU A 70 4.79 11.37 2.69
C GLU A 70 3.36 10.86 2.42
N VAL A 71 3.22 9.57 2.16
CA VAL A 71 1.93 8.94 1.80
C VAL A 71 1.07 8.65 3.03
N LEU A 72 1.66 8.11 4.09
CA LEU A 72 0.93 7.66 5.27
C LEU A 72 0.94 8.68 6.42
N GLY A 73 1.71 9.76 6.29
CA GLY A 73 1.77 10.88 7.21
C GLY A 73 3.02 10.90 8.08
N LYS A 74 3.49 12.12 8.41
CA LYS A 74 4.73 12.36 9.17
C LYS A 74 4.78 11.66 10.53
N SER A 75 3.64 11.46 11.17
CA SER A 75 3.57 10.78 12.48
C SER A 75 4.06 9.34 12.45
N ILE A 76 4.17 8.73 11.27
CA ILE A 76 4.63 7.34 11.10
C ILE A 76 6.14 7.21 11.24
N GLU A 77 6.89 8.25 10.96
CA GLU A 77 8.35 8.20 10.89
C GLU A 77 9.01 7.63 12.16
N LYS A 78 8.49 7.98 13.34
CA LYS A 78 8.97 7.49 14.63
C LYS A 78 8.46 6.07 14.97
N LYS A 79 7.44 5.61 14.27
CA LYS A 79 6.71 4.37 14.57
C LYS A 79 7.21 3.17 13.80
N ILE A 80 7.96 3.38 12.73
CA ILE A 80 8.41 2.32 11.82
C ILE A 80 9.86 1.94 12.06
N ILE A 81 10.14 0.65 11.89
CA ILE A 81 11.47 0.06 11.91
C ILE A 81 11.75 -0.49 10.51
N PRO A 82 12.86 -0.12 9.87
CA PRO A 82 13.25 -0.74 8.62
C PRO A 82 13.65 -2.19 8.86
N ILE A 83 13.30 -3.06 7.93
CA ILE A 83 13.76 -4.44 7.89
C ILE A 83 14.32 -4.77 6.51
N GLU A 84 15.37 -5.57 6.49
CA GLU A 84 15.91 -6.16 5.28
C GLU A 84 16.45 -7.55 5.63
N GLU A 85 16.01 -8.56 4.88
CA GLU A 85 16.42 -9.94 5.01
C GLU A 85 16.55 -10.56 3.62
N LYS A 86 17.56 -11.36 3.42
CA LYS A 86 17.79 -12.06 2.16
C LYS A 86 18.06 -13.54 2.43
N THR A 87 17.25 -14.37 1.81
CA THR A 87 17.43 -15.81 1.75
C THR A 87 17.73 -16.25 0.31
N ASP A 88 17.98 -17.53 0.09
CA ASP A 88 18.17 -18.09 -1.25
C ASP A 88 16.89 -18.04 -2.12
N LEU A 89 15.73 -17.89 -1.49
CA LEU A 89 14.41 -17.94 -2.16
C LEU A 89 13.78 -16.55 -2.32
N VAL A 90 13.98 -15.66 -1.35
CA VAL A 90 13.29 -14.37 -1.31
C VAL A 90 14.15 -13.31 -0.64
N LYS A 91 14.11 -12.09 -1.19
CA LYS A 91 14.58 -10.89 -0.51
C LYS A 91 13.38 -10.14 0.04
N ILE A 92 13.39 -9.87 1.35
CA ILE A 92 12.35 -9.13 2.06
C ILE A 92 12.94 -7.79 2.46
N ARG A 93 12.25 -6.70 2.14
CA ARG A 93 12.61 -5.35 2.60
C ARG A 93 11.35 -4.56 2.93
N GLY A 94 11.49 -3.54 3.73
CA GLY A 94 10.38 -2.65 4.05
C GLY A 94 10.39 -2.13 5.46
N PHE A 95 9.20 -1.98 6.02
CA PHE A 95 9.01 -1.37 7.34
C PHE A 95 7.94 -2.12 8.11
N VAL A 96 8.21 -2.36 9.38
CA VAL A 96 7.26 -2.86 10.35
C VAL A 96 7.00 -1.80 11.41
N PHE A 97 5.82 -1.81 12.01
CA PHE A 97 5.50 -0.86 13.06
C PHE A 97 5.91 -1.43 14.41
N LYS A 98 6.46 -0.58 15.26
CA LYS A 98 6.75 -0.94 16.66
C LYS A 98 5.46 -1.31 17.37
N ALA A 99 5.51 -2.36 18.21
CA ALA A 99 4.35 -2.90 18.92
C ALA A 99 3.60 -1.83 19.75
N GLU A 100 4.34 -0.93 20.39
CA GLU A 100 3.80 0.16 21.22
C GLU A 100 2.89 1.16 20.49
N TYR A 101 2.96 1.21 19.15
CA TYR A 101 2.14 2.12 18.33
C TYR A 101 1.01 1.41 17.59
N LEU A 102 0.86 0.11 17.76
CA LEU A 102 -0.23 -0.65 17.18
C LEU A 102 -1.52 -0.45 17.99
N ASN A 103 -2.65 -0.45 17.28
CA ASN A 103 -3.97 -0.35 17.90
C ASN A 103 -5.04 -1.01 17.06
N LYS A 104 -6.23 -1.24 17.62
CA LYS A 104 -7.35 -1.91 16.94
C LYS A 104 -7.94 -1.10 15.77
N SER A 105 -7.81 0.22 15.77
CA SER A 105 -8.50 1.12 14.84
C SER A 105 -7.74 1.42 13.55
N ARG A 106 -6.43 1.22 13.52
CA ARG A 106 -5.59 1.51 12.36
C ARG A 106 -4.65 0.34 12.09
N ASN A 107 -4.82 -0.29 10.96
CA ASN A 107 -3.85 -1.22 10.42
C ASN A 107 -3.48 -0.81 8.98
N ASN A 108 -2.21 -0.56 8.76
CA ASN A 108 -1.65 -0.33 7.45
C ASN A 108 -0.94 -1.62 7.02
N GLN A 109 -1.60 -2.42 6.20
CA GLN A 109 -1.07 -3.69 5.71
C GLN A 109 -0.84 -3.60 4.21
N PHE A 110 0.41 -3.32 3.85
CA PHE A 110 0.84 -3.24 2.47
C PHE A 110 1.88 -4.32 2.19
N LEU A 111 1.51 -5.26 1.34
CA LEU A 111 2.36 -6.36 0.92
C LEU A 111 2.53 -6.33 -0.59
N TYR A 112 3.77 -6.40 -1.03
CA TYR A 112 4.13 -6.40 -2.44
C TYR A 112 4.99 -7.60 -2.77
N ILE A 113 4.73 -8.23 -3.90
CA ILE A 113 5.62 -9.22 -4.52
C ILE A 113 6.03 -8.67 -5.87
N ASN A 114 7.34 -8.53 -6.11
CA ASN A 114 7.90 -7.97 -7.33
C ASN A 114 7.20 -6.66 -7.74
N ASN A 115 7.04 -5.74 -6.78
CA ASN A 115 6.36 -4.44 -6.88
C ASN A 115 4.84 -4.50 -7.14
N ARG A 116 4.20 -5.66 -7.19
CA ARG A 116 2.75 -5.81 -7.32
C ARG A 116 2.11 -5.93 -5.94
N TYR A 117 1.14 -5.07 -5.65
CA TYR A 117 0.36 -5.17 -4.41
C TYR A 117 -0.46 -6.46 -4.39
N ILE A 118 -0.37 -7.19 -3.30
CA ILE A 118 -1.12 -8.43 -3.09
C ILE A 118 -1.91 -8.41 -1.79
N LYS A 119 -2.96 -9.23 -1.75
CA LYS A 119 -3.70 -9.58 -0.54
C LYS A 119 -3.54 -11.07 -0.33
N SER A 120 -2.89 -11.47 0.75
CA SER A 120 -2.70 -12.87 1.10
C SER A 120 -3.03 -13.07 2.57
N ASN A 121 -4.09 -13.81 2.86
CA ASN A 121 -4.46 -14.14 4.24
C ASN A 121 -3.39 -15.01 4.90
N TYR A 122 -2.74 -15.88 4.13
CA TYR A 122 -1.67 -16.73 4.60
C TYR A 122 -0.46 -15.92 5.09
N LEU A 123 0.05 -15.02 4.24
CA LEU A 123 1.19 -14.16 4.60
C LEU A 123 0.82 -13.19 5.72
N ASN A 124 -0.39 -12.62 5.70
CA ASN A 124 -0.87 -11.77 6.79
C ASN A 124 -0.91 -12.53 8.12
N HIS A 125 -1.31 -13.80 8.11
CA HIS A 125 -1.32 -14.63 9.31
C HIS A 125 0.11 -14.92 9.79
N ALA A 126 1.02 -15.27 8.89
CA ALA A 126 2.43 -15.51 9.23
C ALA A 126 3.09 -14.26 9.85
N ILE A 127 2.84 -13.07 9.27
CA ILE A 127 3.33 -11.80 9.83
C ILE A 127 2.68 -11.54 11.20
N SER A 128 1.38 -11.79 11.35
CA SER A 128 0.70 -11.59 12.64
C SER A 128 1.27 -12.48 13.74
N LYS A 129 1.63 -13.71 13.43
CA LYS A 129 2.30 -14.62 14.36
C LYS A 129 3.62 -14.08 14.91
N SER A 130 4.37 -13.30 14.12
CA SER A 130 5.63 -12.70 14.60
C SER A 130 5.42 -11.64 15.70
N TYR A 131 4.19 -11.20 15.91
CA TYR A 131 3.80 -10.28 16.97
C TYR A 131 3.15 -10.96 18.19
N ASP A 132 3.04 -12.31 18.17
CA ASP A 132 2.50 -13.05 19.31
C ASP A 132 3.32 -12.78 20.57
N GLY A 133 2.64 -12.44 21.66
CA GLY A 133 3.27 -12.06 22.90
C GLY A 133 3.75 -10.60 22.98
N LEU A 134 3.79 -9.86 21.85
CA LEU A 134 4.16 -8.44 21.83
C LEU A 134 2.94 -7.52 21.87
N VAL A 135 1.79 -7.98 21.39
CA VAL A 135 0.54 -7.23 21.33
C VAL A 135 -0.66 -8.13 21.64
N ASP A 136 -1.78 -7.53 22.01
CA ASP A 136 -3.04 -8.26 22.18
C ASP A 136 -3.47 -8.96 20.88
N LYS A 137 -4.05 -10.16 20.98
CA LYS A 137 -4.50 -10.98 19.84
C LYS A 137 -5.47 -10.28 18.87
N GLU A 138 -6.18 -9.27 19.34
CA GLU A 138 -7.11 -8.48 18.54
C GLU A 138 -6.44 -7.37 17.74
N ILE A 139 -5.18 -7.06 18.02
CA ILE A 139 -4.41 -6.02 17.33
C ILE A 139 -3.76 -6.64 16.09
N LYS A 140 -4.11 -6.11 14.93
CA LYS A 140 -3.48 -6.51 13.68
C LYS A 140 -2.22 -5.67 13.45
N PRO A 141 -1.06 -6.28 13.18
CA PRO A 141 0.17 -5.55 12.91
C PRO A 141 0.04 -4.68 11.66
N SER A 142 0.73 -3.55 11.68
CA SER A 142 0.90 -2.68 10.51
C SER A 142 2.28 -2.88 9.92
N TYR A 143 2.36 -2.95 8.60
CA TYR A 143 3.60 -3.16 7.87
C TYR A 143 3.51 -2.66 6.43
N ILE A 144 4.65 -2.39 5.85
CA ILE A 144 4.84 -2.13 4.42
C ILE A 144 6.01 -3.02 3.98
N LEU A 145 5.71 -4.15 3.35
CA LEU A 145 6.69 -5.17 2.99
C LEU A 145 6.77 -5.37 1.49
N PHE A 146 7.98 -5.50 1.00
CA PHE A 146 8.32 -5.77 -0.39
C PHE A 146 9.12 -7.07 -0.44
N LEU A 147 8.57 -8.06 -1.13
CA LEU A 147 9.17 -9.34 -1.38
C LEU A 147 9.65 -9.37 -2.84
N GLU A 148 10.92 -9.70 -3.02
CA GLU A 148 11.51 -9.92 -4.34
C GLU A 148 11.86 -11.40 -4.44
N CYS A 149 11.31 -12.09 -5.39
CA CYS A 149 11.54 -13.50 -5.66
C CYS A 149 11.55 -13.76 -7.16
N ASP A 150 12.13 -14.88 -7.54
CA ASP A 150 12.17 -15.32 -8.91
C ASP A 150 10.75 -15.49 -9.46
N PRO A 151 10.37 -14.80 -10.55
CA PRO A 151 9.05 -14.92 -11.13
C PRO A 151 8.65 -16.35 -11.53
N GLU A 152 9.63 -17.19 -11.90
CA GLU A 152 9.39 -18.59 -12.29
C GLU A 152 8.98 -19.48 -11.10
N LYS A 153 9.26 -19.01 -9.86
CA LYS A 153 8.93 -19.71 -8.61
C LYS A 153 7.64 -19.22 -7.97
N ILE A 154 6.96 -18.26 -8.60
CA ILE A 154 5.67 -17.74 -8.12
C ILE A 154 4.58 -18.38 -8.98
N ASP A 155 3.82 -19.26 -8.37
CA ASP A 155 2.58 -19.73 -8.96
C ASP A 155 1.51 -18.61 -8.78
N ILE A 156 1.07 -18.04 -9.92
CA ILE A 156 0.13 -16.91 -9.95
C ILE A 156 -1.24 -17.41 -10.40
#